data_f91b0e4964a7f514844a29f821b93380
#
_entry.id   f91b0e4964a7f514844a29f821b93380
#
_cell.length_a   1.000
_cell.length_b   1.000
_cell.length_c   1.000
_cell.angle_alpha   90.00
_cell.angle_beta   90.00
_cell.angle_gamma   90.00
#
_symmetry.space_group_name_H-M   'P 1'
#
loop_
_entity.id
_entity.type
_entity.pdbx_description
1 polymer ?
#
loop_
_entity_poly.entity_id
_entity_poly.type
_entity_poly.pdbx_seq_one_letter_code
_entity_poly.pdbx_strand_id
1 'polypeptide(L)'
;VSENKARVDNAATGDIKHQGKDIFFAAVETTRMPMVVTDPNRPDNPIIFANRAFLEMTGYTSEEIIGINCRFLQGPDTDRAAVQSIRDAIDQRVDISTEILNYRKDGSSFWNALFISPVYNDAGDLIYFFASQLDISRRRDAEEALRQAQKMEALGQLTGGIAHDFNNLLQVMGGYIDLIGSAAEKPTIDVQRVQRSVHHAKSAVERASTLTKQLLAFARKQKLQGRVLNLNGLVSTTEPLIERTFGPEVMIETDLDPALKNCRIDPTQAEVALLNIFINARDALIGRLNPKIFIETRNLVVDELANMSYDGLLPGRYVSIAVTDNGIGMPASIRDRVMDPFFTTKEEGKGSGLGLSMVYGFAKQSGGAARIYTEEGVGTTLRMYFPVDEAVLSKNDPPKASERRIGSAERILIVEDRPDVAELAKMVLDDYGYVSDIVLNAREALKRFEAGSTYDLLFTDLIMPGGMNGVMLAREVRRRYPKVKVLLTTGYAESSIERTDIGGSEFEVVSKPCMPQDLARKVRQVLDGPNGIA
;
A
#
# COMPACT_ATOMS: atom_id res chain seq x y z
N VAL A 1 -50.64 -40.29 -45.36
CA VAL A 1 -50.39 -39.83 -43.96
C VAL A 1 -49.04 -39.05 -43.86
N SER A 2 -48.07 -39.31 -44.80
CA SER A 2 -46.74 -38.65 -44.76
C SER A 2 -46.63 -37.27 -45.44
N GLU A 3 -47.53 -36.94 -46.38
CA GLU A 3 -47.51 -35.63 -47.06
C GLU A 3 -48.16 -34.50 -46.29
N ASN A 4 -49.03 -34.78 -45.29
CA ASN A 4 -49.68 -33.78 -44.49
C ASN A 4 -48.79 -33.31 -43.32
N LYS A 5 -47.80 -34.10 -42.91
CA LYS A 5 -46.84 -33.72 -41.84
C LYS A 5 -45.77 -32.72 -42.33
N ALA A 6 -45.33 -32.85 -43.56
CA ALA A 6 -44.33 -31.95 -44.16
C ALA A 6 -44.87 -30.54 -44.48
N ARG A 7 -46.21 -30.41 -44.72
CA ARG A 7 -46.85 -29.10 -44.96
C ARG A 7 -47.16 -28.32 -43.67
N VAL A 8 -47.37 -29.00 -42.54
CA VAL A 8 -47.60 -28.35 -41.26
C VAL A 8 -46.27 -27.81 -40.68
N ASP A 9 -45.16 -28.56 -40.87
CA ASP A 9 -43.82 -28.12 -40.38
C ASP A 9 -43.27 -26.95 -41.20
N ASN A 10 -43.59 -26.81 -42.50
CA ASN A 10 -43.09 -25.69 -43.32
C ASN A 10 -43.93 -24.39 -43.13
N ALA A 11 -45.21 -24.50 -42.75
CA ALA A 11 -46.00 -23.31 -42.43
C ALA A 11 -45.65 -22.71 -41.06
N ALA A 12 -45.35 -23.56 -40.08
CA ALA A 12 -44.94 -23.12 -38.75
C ALA A 12 -43.54 -22.49 -38.76
N THR A 13 -42.59 -22.97 -39.57
CA THR A 13 -41.21 -22.43 -39.65
C THR A 13 -41.15 -21.09 -40.42
N GLY A 14 -42.04 -20.83 -41.36
CA GLY A 14 -42.14 -19.57 -42.11
C GLY A 14 -42.68 -18.42 -41.26
N ASP A 15 -43.66 -18.69 -40.41
CA ASP A 15 -44.29 -17.69 -39.53
C ASP A 15 -43.38 -17.31 -38.36
N ILE A 16 -42.58 -18.26 -37.86
CA ILE A 16 -41.59 -17.99 -36.78
C ILE A 16 -40.47 -17.10 -37.28
N LYS A 17 -40.06 -17.11 -38.56
CA LYS A 17 -38.98 -16.26 -39.09
C LYS A 17 -39.37 -14.78 -39.23
N HIS A 18 -40.65 -14.45 -39.46
CA HIS A 18 -41.13 -13.05 -39.46
C HIS A 18 -41.53 -12.54 -38.07
N GLN A 19 -42.19 -13.36 -37.25
CA GLN A 19 -42.49 -13.05 -35.88
C GLN A 19 -41.21 -13.08 -34.98
N GLY A 20 -40.16 -13.81 -35.38
CA GLY A 20 -38.90 -13.94 -34.61
C GLY A 20 -38.13 -12.64 -34.43
N LYS A 21 -38.18 -11.72 -35.39
CA LYS A 21 -37.52 -10.42 -35.28
C LYS A 21 -38.22 -9.52 -34.25
N ASP A 22 -39.55 -9.47 -34.29
CA ASP A 22 -40.34 -8.63 -33.35
C ASP A 22 -40.25 -9.17 -31.93
N ILE A 23 -40.27 -10.51 -31.78
CA ILE A 23 -40.11 -11.17 -30.48
C ILE A 23 -38.70 -10.92 -29.89
N PHE A 24 -37.67 -11.01 -30.75
CA PHE A 24 -36.29 -10.76 -30.30
C PHE A 24 -36.09 -9.31 -29.83
N PHE A 25 -36.55 -8.33 -30.62
CA PHE A 25 -36.47 -6.92 -30.22
C PHE A 25 -37.26 -6.64 -28.95
N ALA A 26 -38.47 -7.18 -28.83
CA ALA A 26 -39.30 -7.05 -27.63
C ALA A 26 -38.61 -7.69 -26.40
N ALA A 27 -37.99 -8.85 -26.58
CA ALA A 27 -37.27 -9.53 -25.51
C ALA A 27 -36.03 -8.74 -25.05
N VAL A 28 -35.23 -8.20 -25.98
CA VAL A 28 -34.06 -7.36 -25.65
C VAL A 28 -34.50 -6.04 -25.00
N GLU A 29 -35.57 -5.42 -25.50
CA GLU A 29 -36.10 -4.15 -24.96
C GLU A 29 -36.67 -4.31 -23.54
N THR A 30 -37.32 -5.46 -23.27
CA THR A 30 -37.96 -5.73 -21.97
C THR A 30 -37.05 -6.39 -20.94
N THR A 31 -35.82 -6.83 -21.35
CA THR A 31 -34.88 -7.41 -20.39
C THR A 31 -34.40 -6.36 -19.39
N ARG A 32 -34.19 -6.80 -18.14
CA ARG A 32 -33.61 -5.95 -17.09
C ARG A 32 -32.10 -5.77 -17.19
N MET A 33 -31.46 -6.48 -18.12
CA MET A 33 -30.02 -6.36 -18.36
C MET A 33 -29.75 -5.18 -19.30
N PRO A 34 -28.98 -4.18 -18.89
CA PRO A 34 -28.58 -3.07 -19.75
C PRO A 34 -27.80 -3.56 -20.97
N MET A 35 -28.26 -3.20 -22.17
CA MET A 35 -27.71 -3.67 -23.42
C MET A 35 -27.59 -2.55 -24.44
N VAL A 36 -26.51 -2.58 -25.23
CA VAL A 36 -26.31 -1.69 -26.38
C VAL A 36 -25.78 -2.48 -27.57
N VAL A 37 -26.07 -1.98 -28.77
CA VAL A 37 -25.51 -2.45 -30.03
C VAL A 37 -24.81 -1.29 -30.70
N THR A 38 -23.57 -1.54 -31.18
CA THR A 38 -22.80 -0.54 -31.93
C THR A 38 -22.47 -1.03 -33.33
N ASP A 39 -22.29 -0.10 -34.27
CA ASP A 39 -22.03 -0.39 -35.69
C ASP A 39 -20.58 -0.06 -36.05
N PRO A 40 -19.67 -1.05 -36.12
CA PRO A 40 -18.26 -0.86 -36.47
C PRO A 40 -18.03 -0.42 -37.91
N ASN A 41 -19.05 -0.53 -38.79
CA ASN A 41 -18.96 -0.10 -40.18
C ASN A 41 -19.24 1.39 -40.35
N ARG A 42 -19.65 2.08 -39.29
CA ARG A 42 -19.80 3.54 -39.25
C ARG A 42 -18.61 4.20 -38.55
N PRO A 43 -18.29 5.44 -38.92
CA PRO A 43 -17.23 6.18 -38.26
C PRO A 43 -17.45 6.22 -36.74
N ASP A 44 -16.39 5.89 -35.98
CA ASP A 44 -16.36 5.94 -34.52
C ASP A 44 -17.17 4.85 -33.80
N ASN A 45 -17.63 3.79 -34.51
CA ASN A 45 -18.39 2.67 -33.93
C ASN A 45 -19.53 3.15 -33.00
N PRO A 46 -20.52 3.90 -33.54
CA PRO A 46 -21.57 4.52 -32.75
C PRO A 46 -22.61 3.52 -32.24
N ILE A 47 -23.28 3.88 -31.17
CA ILE A 47 -24.47 3.18 -30.69
C ILE A 47 -25.60 3.32 -31.70
N ILE A 48 -26.16 2.21 -32.13
CA ILE A 48 -27.33 2.16 -33.01
C ILE A 48 -28.59 1.67 -32.28
N PHE A 49 -28.44 1.02 -31.14
CA PHE A 49 -29.53 0.57 -30.29
C PHE A 49 -29.09 0.54 -28.84
N ALA A 50 -29.97 0.94 -27.93
CA ALA A 50 -29.84 0.80 -26.49
C ALA A 50 -31.22 0.46 -25.92
N ASN A 51 -31.28 -0.56 -25.05
CA ASN A 51 -32.54 -0.93 -24.43
C ASN A 51 -32.88 -0.01 -23.22
N ARG A 52 -34.12 -0.10 -22.78
CA ARG A 52 -34.64 0.70 -21.65
C ARG A 52 -33.79 0.57 -20.39
N ALA A 53 -33.31 -0.63 -20.07
CA ALA A 53 -32.48 -0.88 -18.89
C ALA A 53 -31.16 -0.10 -18.93
N PHE A 54 -30.54 0.04 -20.11
CA PHE A 54 -29.33 0.83 -20.28
C PHE A 54 -29.60 2.34 -20.06
N LEU A 55 -30.70 2.84 -20.60
CA LEU A 55 -31.09 4.26 -20.45
C LEU A 55 -31.37 4.57 -18.96
N GLU A 56 -32.12 3.70 -18.28
CA GLU A 56 -32.39 3.83 -16.85
C GLU A 56 -31.11 3.73 -15.98
N MET A 57 -30.17 2.85 -16.32
CA MET A 57 -28.90 2.71 -15.60
C MET A 57 -28.00 3.94 -15.76
N THR A 58 -27.94 4.51 -16.95
CA THR A 58 -27.00 5.60 -17.26
C THR A 58 -27.59 7.00 -17.10
N GLY A 59 -28.94 7.12 -17.12
CA GLY A 59 -29.65 8.37 -16.98
C GLY A 59 -29.71 9.21 -18.27
N TYR A 60 -29.26 8.69 -19.39
CA TYR A 60 -29.34 9.33 -20.70
C TYR A 60 -30.61 8.92 -21.43
N THR A 61 -31.08 9.78 -22.35
CA THR A 61 -32.16 9.42 -23.26
C THR A 61 -31.62 8.77 -24.55
N SER A 62 -32.49 8.08 -25.29
CA SER A 62 -32.10 7.45 -26.54
C SER A 62 -31.60 8.45 -27.56
N GLU A 63 -32.23 9.63 -27.64
CA GLU A 63 -31.85 10.71 -28.57
C GLU A 63 -30.45 11.27 -28.29
N GLU A 64 -29.99 11.20 -27.03
CA GLU A 64 -28.69 11.71 -26.62
C GLU A 64 -27.54 10.77 -26.94
N ILE A 65 -27.81 9.45 -27.01
CA ILE A 65 -26.75 8.43 -27.13
C ILE A 65 -26.70 7.72 -28.47
N ILE A 66 -27.80 7.68 -29.22
CA ILE A 66 -27.77 7.09 -30.56
C ILE A 66 -26.89 7.93 -31.49
N GLY A 67 -25.96 7.29 -32.17
CA GLY A 67 -25.00 7.94 -33.06
C GLY A 67 -23.68 8.35 -32.42
N ILE A 68 -23.52 8.18 -31.12
CA ILE A 68 -22.25 8.45 -30.41
C ILE A 68 -21.60 7.16 -29.90
N ASN A 69 -20.30 7.22 -29.63
CA ASN A 69 -19.55 6.07 -29.10
C ASN A 69 -19.69 5.95 -27.58
N CYS A 70 -19.72 4.72 -27.06
CA CYS A 70 -19.89 4.41 -25.62
C CYS A 70 -18.86 5.06 -24.67
N ARG A 71 -17.76 5.64 -25.22
CA ARG A 71 -16.74 6.31 -24.39
C ARG A 71 -17.24 7.54 -23.62
N PHE A 72 -18.44 8.03 -23.92
CA PHE A 72 -19.06 9.12 -23.16
C PHE A 72 -19.33 8.75 -21.68
N LEU A 73 -19.35 7.45 -21.35
CA LEU A 73 -19.44 6.99 -19.97
C LEU A 73 -18.11 7.02 -19.21
N GLN A 74 -16.99 7.34 -19.89
CA GLN A 74 -15.68 7.44 -19.25
C GLN A 74 -15.49 8.80 -18.58
N GLY A 75 -14.67 8.83 -17.50
CA GLY A 75 -14.41 10.05 -16.74
C GLY A 75 -13.00 10.07 -16.14
N PRO A 76 -12.72 11.02 -15.23
CA PRO A 76 -11.37 11.28 -14.71
C PRO A 76 -10.71 10.06 -14.07
N ASP A 77 -11.47 9.25 -13.33
CA ASP A 77 -10.97 8.11 -12.59
C ASP A 77 -11.13 6.77 -13.35
N THR A 78 -11.56 6.82 -14.61
CA THR A 78 -11.66 5.61 -15.45
C THR A 78 -10.27 5.06 -15.74
N ASP A 79 -10.05 3.77 -15.46
CA ASP A 79 -8.77 3.11 -15.69
C ASP A 79 -8.41 3.06 -17.18
N ARG A 80 -7.31 3.70 -17.53
CA ARG A 80 -6.80 3.75 -18.92
C ARG A 80 -6.34 2.41 -19.44
N ALA A 81 -5.88 1.50 -18.55
CA ALA A 81 -5.48 0.15 -18.97
C ALA A 81 -6.70 -0.68 -19.38
N ALA A 82 -7.80 -0.60 -18.60
CA ALA A 82 -9.07 -1.23 -18.96
C ALA A 82 -9.63 -0.67 -20.28
N VAL A 83 -9.57 0.66 -20.48
CA VAL A 83 -9.98 1.30 -21.74
C VAL A 83 -9.14 0.79 -22.93
N GLN A 84 -7.83 0.64 -22.74
CA GLN A 84 -6.96 0.12 -23.80
C GLN A 84 -7.28 -1.35 -24.14
N SER A 85 -7.49 -2.19 -23.12
CA SER A 85 -7.89 -3.59 -23.32
C SER A 85 -9.21 -3.72 -24.09
N ILE A 86 -10.20 -2.85 -23.80
CA ILE A 86 -11.46 -2.81 -24.56
C ILE A 86 -11.20 -2.42 -26.02
N ARG A 87 -10.36 -1.43 -26.27
CA ARG A 87 -10.01 -1.00 -27.62
C ARG A 87 -9.33 -2.11 -28.42
N ASP A 88 -8.34 -2.76 -27.80
CA ASP A 88 -7.58 -3.85 -28.42
C ASP A 88 -8.50 -5.04 -28.77
N ALA A 89 -9.46 -5.38 -27.89
CA ALA A 89 -10.43 -6.46 -28.17
C ALA A 89 -11.39 -6.10 -29.31
N ILE A 90 -11.86 -4.86 -29.40
CA ILE A 90 -12.70 -4.39 -30.50
C ILE A 90 -11.92 -4.44 -31.82
N ASP A 91 -10.67 -3.98 -31.82
CA ASP A 91 -9.81 -3.97 -33.02
C ASP A 91 -9.48 -5.39 -33.49
N GLN A 92 -9.26 -6.33 -32.54
CA GLN A 92 -9.02 -7.76 -32.81
C GLN A 92 -10.31 -8.55 -33.11
N ARG A 93 -11.49 -7.96 -32.90
CA ARG A 93 -12.81 -8.58 -33.07
C ARG A 93 -13.01 -9.82 -32.20
N VAL A 94 -12.59 -9.73 -30.94
CA VAL A 94 -12.72 -10.82 -29.96
C VAL A 94 -13.63 -10.41 -28.81
N ASP A 95 -14.16 -11.40 -28.10
CA ASP A 95 -14.94 -11.18 -26.88
C ASP A 95 -14.09 -10.58 -25.78
N ILE A 96 -14.67 -9.66 -25.01
CA ILE A 96 -14.04 -9.15 -23.81
C ILE A 96 -15.01 -9.08 -22.65
N SER A 97 -14.52 -9.43 -21.45
CA SER A 97 -15.18 -9.23 -20.18
C SER A 97 -14.27 -8.42 -19.27
N THR A 98 -14.73 -7.27 -18.78
CA THR A 98 -13.92 -6.40 -17.91
C THR A 98 -14.81 -5.59 -16.98
N GLU A 99 -14.24 -5.15 -15.86
CA GLU A 99 -14.89 -4.20 -14.96
C GLU A 99 -14.25 -2.81 -15.13
N ILE A 100 -15.08 -1.79 -15.34
CA ILE A 100 -14.62 -0.43 -15.60
C ILE A 100 -15.44 0.59 -14.80
N LEU A 101 -14.79 1.64 -14.28
CA LEU A 101 -15.49 2.75 -13.66
C LEU A 101 -16.06 3.67 -14.74
N ASN A 102 -17.38 3.83 -14.72
CA ASN A 102 -18.14 4.69 -15.62
C ASN A 102 -18.86 5.80 -14.85
N TYR A 103 -19.39 6.77 -15.59
CA TYR A 103 -20.12 7.92 -15.07
C TYR A 103 -21.50 8.05 -15.71
N ARG A 104 -22.52 8.31 -14.89
CA ARG A 104 -23.89 8.59 -15.33
C ARG A 104 -24.00 10.06 -15.80
N LYS A 105 -25.15 10.39 -16.38
CA LYS A 105 -25.45 11.76 -16.81
C LYS A 105 -25.43 12.78 -15.66
N ASP A 106 -25.78 12.38 -14.44
CA ASP A 106 -25.76 13.23 -13.25
C ASP A 106 -24.36 13.43 -12.64
N GLY A 107 -23.32 12.82 -13.25
CA GLY A 107 -21.94 12.86 -12.79
C GLY A 107 -21.61 11.81 -11.72
N SER A 108 -22.56 11.03 -11.25
CA SER A 108 -22.29 9.93 -10.33
C SER A 108 -21.51 8.80 -11.02
N SER A 109 -20.54 8.23 -10.33
CA SER A 109 -19.77 7.08 -10.82
C SER A 109 -20.44 5.76 -10.47
N PHE A 110 -20.22 4.73 -11.30
CA PHE A 110 -20.64 3.37 -11.03
C PHE A 110 -19.63 2.36 -11.60
N TRP A 111 -19.47 1.24 -10.94
CA TRP A 111 -18.68 0.13 -11.45
C TRP A 111 -19.52 -0.70 -12.43
N ASN A 112 -19.04 -0.76 -13.66
CA ASN A 112 -19.69 -1.45 -14.77
C ASN A 112 -18.96 -2.75 -15.09
N ALA A 113 -19.60 -3.90 -14.88
CA ALA A 113 -19.15 -5.17 -15.46
C ALA A 113 -19.65 -5.19 -16.91
N LEU A 114 -18.70 -5.06 -17.84
CA LEU A 114 -18.91 -4.88 -19.27
C LEU A 114 -18.52 -6.15 -20.03
N PHE A 115 -19.44 -6.65 -20.85
CA PHE A 115 -19.23 -7.79 -21.74
C PHE A 115 -19.49 -7.33 -23.17
N ILE A 116 -18.51 -7.45 -24.06
CA ILE A 116 -18.63 -7.06 -25.47
C ILE A 116 -18.33 -8.28 -26.32
N SER A 117 -19.19 -8.54 -27.32
CA SER A 117 -19.04 -9.62 -28.29
C SER A 117 -19.26 -9.13 -29.70
N PRO A 118 -18.43 -9.52 -30.65
CA PRO A 118 -18.65 -9.28 -32.08
C PRO A 118 -19.80 -10.12 -32.61
N VAL A 119 -20.64 -9.54 -33.48
CA VAL A 119 -21.76 -10.20 -34.14
C VAL A 119 -21.49 -10.26 -35.63
N TYR A 120 -21.56 -11.49 -36.19
CA TYR A 120 -21.28 -11.75 -37.59
C TYR A 120 -22.55 -12.13 -38.36
N ASN A 121 -22.57 -11.87 -39.66
CA ASN A 121 -23.61 -12.34 -40.55
C ASN A 121 -23.34 -13.82 -41.00
N ASP A 122 -24.25 -14.39 -41.78
CA ASP A 122 -24.12 -15.76 -42.30
C ASP A 122 -22.92 -15.93 -43.27
N ALA A 123 -22.39 -14.83 -43.80
CA ALA A 123 -21.20 -14.80 -44.66
C ALA A 123 -19.87 -14.69 -43.87
N GLY A 124 -19.95 -14.50 -42.54
CA GLY A 124 -18.80 -14.35 -41.67
C GLY A 124 -18.28 -12.91 -41.57
N ASP A 125 -19.01 -11.92 -42.11
CA ASP A 125 -18.63 -10.51 -41.97
C ASP A 125 -19.12 -9.92 -40.64
N LEU A 126 -18.27 -9.14 -40.00
CA LEU A 126 -18.63 -8.39 -38.78
C LEU A 126 -19.69 -7.35 -39.11
N ILE A 127 -20.86 -7.46 -38.47
CA ILE A 127 -21.95 -6.50 -38.66
C ILE A 127 -22.13 -5.54 -37.50
N TYR A 128 -21.98 -6.02 -36.24
CA TYR A 128 -22.21 -5.23 -35.04
C TYR A 128 -21.28 -5.70 -33.91
N PHE A 129 -21.17 -4.85 -32.87
CA PHE A 129 -20.81 -5.32 -31.52
C PHE A 129 -22.04 -5.26 -30.62
N PHE A 130 -22.23 -6.31 -29.87
CA PHE A 130 -23.23 -6.40 -28.81
C PHE A 130 -22.55 -6.24 -27.48
N ALA A 131 -23.07 -5.37 -26.61
CA ALA A 131 -22.55 -5.20 -25.26
C ALA A 131 -23.66 -5.33 -24.23
N SER A 132 -23.44 -6.17 -23.22
CA SER A 132 -24.24 -6.22 -22.00
C SER A 132 -23.46 -5.65 -20.84
N GLN A 133 -24.18 -5.03 -19.91
CA GLN A 133 -23.59 -4.28 -18.81
C GLN A 133 -24.32 -4.59 -17.51
N LEU A 134 -23.60 -4.50 -16.41
CA LEU A 134 -24.17 -4.69 -15.09
C LEU A 134 -23.54 -3.70 -14.10
N ASP A 135 -24.37 -2.91 -13.43
CA ASP A 135 -23.92 -2.09 -12.30
C ASP A 135 -23.65 -2.99 -11.09
N ILE A 136 -22.38 -3.17 -10.78
CA ILE A 136 -21.90 -3.97 -9.66
C ILE A 136 -21.49 -3.12 -8.44
N SER A 137 -21.79 -1.81 -8.43
CA SER A 137 -21.40 -0.90 -7.35
C SER A 137 -21.92 -1.37 -5.99
N ARG A 138 -23.22 -1.69 -5.91
CA ARG A 138 -23.83 -2.18 -4.65
C ARG A 138 -23.19 -3.48 -4.15
N ARG A 139 -22.84 -4.38 -5.06
CA ARG A 139 -22.16 -5.64 -4.71
C ARG A 139 -20.78 -5.34 -4.15
N ARG A 140 -19.99 -4.51 -4.83
CA ARG A 140 -18.65 -4.10 -4.36
C ARG A 140 -18.69 -3.36 -3.03
N ASP A 141 -19.65 -2.46 -2.84
CA ASP A 141 -19.84 -1.75 -1.58
C ASP A 141 -20.21 -2.71 -0.44
N ALA A 142 -21.07 -3.70 -0.69
CA ALA A 142 -21.44 -4.71 0.30
C ALA A 142 -20.27 -5.64 0.64
N GLU A 143 -19.51 -6.08 -0.35
CA GLU A 143 -18.30 -6.90 -0.17
C GLU A 143 -17.24 -6.13 0.63
N GLU A 144 -17.05 -4.83 0.33
CA GLU A 144 -16.12 -3.98 1.08
C GLU A 144 -16.60 -3.70 2.50
N ALA A 145 -17.91 -3.45 2.70
CA ALA A 145 -18.50 -3.26 4.02
C ALA A 145 -18.39 -4.53 4.87
N LEU A 146 -18.62 -5.71 4.29
CA LEU A 146 -18.44 -6.99 4.97
C LEU A 146 -16.97 -7.20 5.36
N ARG A 147 -16.05 -6.95 4.44
CA ARG A 147 -14.61 -7.03 4.69
C ARG A 147 -14.17 -6.07 5.81
N GLN A 148 -14.75 -4.87 5.84
CA GLN A 148 -14.48 -3.88 6.88
C GLN A 148 -15.08 -4.31 8.24
N ALA A 149 -16.29 -4.86 8.24
CA ALA A 149 -16.93 -5.39 9.44
C ALA A 149 -16.13 -6.57 10.02
N GLN A 150 -15.68 -7.50 9.19
CA GLN A 150 -14.81 -8.60 9.61
C GLN A 150 -13.49 -8.11 10.20
N LYS A 151 -12.86 -7.08 9.60
CA LYS A 151 -11.67 -6.43 10.16
C LYS A 151 -11.95 -5.80 11.53
N MET A 152 -13.10 -5.15 11.67
CA MET A 152 -13.46 -4.48 12.93
C MET A 152 -13.80 -5.48 14.04
N GLU A 153 -14.48 -6.58 13.70
CA GLU A 153 -14.75 -7.68 14.62
C GLU A 153 -13.44 -8.33 15.09
N ALA A 154 -12.54 -8.62 14.17
CA ALA A 154 -11.21 -9.12 14.48
C ALA A 154 -10.41 -8.14 15.36
N LEU A 155 -10.47 -6.84 15.09
CA LEU A 155 -9.86 -5.81 15.93
C LEU A 155 -10.50 -5.77 17.33
N GLY A 156 -11.82 -5.92 17.42
CA GLY A 156 -12.56 -5.99 18.71
C GLY A 156 -12.12 -7.16 19.58
N GLN A 157 -12.00 -8.36 19.00
CA GLN A 157 -11.52 -9.56 19.71
C GLN A 157 -10.06 -9.40 20.16
N LEU A 158 -9.23 -8.69 19.40
CA LEU A 158 -7.83 -8.45 19.72
C LEU A 158 -7.59 -7.31 20.72
N THR A 159 -8.56 -6.41 20.90
CA THR A 159 -8.37 -5.22 21.75
C THR A 159 -7.95 -5.61 23.17
N GLY A 160 -8.48 -6.72 23.69
CA GLY A 160 -8.07 -7.25 25.00
C GLY A 160 -6.62 -7.74 25.05
N GLY A 161 -6.18 -8.51 24.06
CA GLY A 161 -4.81 -9.03 23.97
C GLY A 161 -3.79 -7.91 23.71
N ILE A 162 -4.13 -6.99 22.82
CA ILE A 162 -3.28 -5.84 22.49
C ILE A 162 -3.12 -4.91 23.70
N ALA A 163 -4.23 -4.58 24.39
CA ALA A 163 -4.17 -3.76 25.60
C ALA A 163 -3.30 -4.42 26.67
N HIS A 164 -3.41 -5.73 26.84
CA HIS A 164 -2.57 -6.51 27.74
C HIS A 164 -1.08 -6.41 27.34
N ASP A 165 -0.74 -6.66 26.09
CA ASP A 165 0.65 -6.61 25.60
C ASP A 165 1.24 -5.20 25.68
N PHE A 166 0.45 -4.18 25.36
CA PHE A 166 0.86 -2.79 25.50
C PHE A 166 1.10 -2.41 26.96
N ASN A 167 0.21 -2.83 27.87
CA ASN A 167 0.39 -2.61 29.31
C ASN A 167 1.63 -3.33 29.85
N ASN A 168 1.93 -4.53 29.41
CA ASN A 168 3.15 -5.25 29.76
C ASN A 168 4.41 -4.51 29.31
N LEU A 169 4.40 -3.95 28.11
CA LEU A 169 5.51 -3.15 27.60
C LEU A 169 5.69 -1.86 28.41
N LEU A 170 4.58 -1.16 28.74
CA LEU A 170 4.61 0.03 29.61
C LEU A 170 5.13 -0.30 31.02
N GLN A 171 4.71 -1.41 31.60
CA GLN A 171 5.19 -1.87 32.91
C GLN A 171 6.70 -2.17 32.90
N VAL A 172 7.19 -2.82 31.85
CA VAL A 172 8.63 -3.11 31.69
C VAL A 172 9.41 -1.80 31.54
N MET A 173 8.93 -0.86 30.70
CA MET A 173 9.57 0.45 30.53
C MET A 173 9.63 1.21 31.86
N GLY A 174 8.47 1.37 32.54
CA GLY A 174 8.37 2.07 33.82
C GLY A 174 9.29 1.47 34.86
N GLY A 175 9.26 0.14 35.03
CA GLY A 175 10.10 -0.55 35.99
C GLY A 175 11.60 -0.36 35.76
N TYR A 176 12.08 -0.37 34.51
CA TYR A 176 13.49 -0.08 34.24
C TYR A 176 13.84 1.40 34.38
N ILE A 177 12.94 2.31 34.08
CA ILE A 177 13.12 3.75 34.33
C ILE A 177 13.24 4.02 35.83
N ASP A 178 12.37 3.43 36.66
CA ASP A 178 12.44 3.53 38.12
C ASP A 178 13.76 2.96 38.67
N LEU A 179 14.24 1.84 38.10
CA LEU A 179 15.55 1.30 38.49
C LEU A 179 16.71 2.23 38.12
N ILE A 180 16.63 2.94 37.00
CA ILE A 180 17.61 3.95 36.57
C ILE A 180 17.57 5.14 37.54
N GLY A 181 16.37 5.67 37.84
CA GLY A 181 16.19 6.77 38.81
C GLY A 181 16.76 6.41 40.20
N SER A 182 16.38 5.25 40.73
CA SER A 182 16.90 4.76 42.02
C SER A 182 18.42 4.54 42.03
N ALA A 183 19.01 4.20 40.88
CA ALA A 183 20.46 4.06 40.78
C ALA A 183 21.17 5.40 40.75
N ALA A 184 20.56 6.43 40.16
CA ALA A 184 21.11 7.78 40.08
C ALA A 184 21.11 8.51 41.45
N GLU A 185 20.22 8.14 42.36
CA GLU A 185 20.15 8.69 43.72
C GLU A 185 21.21 8.10 44.67
N LYS A 186 21.92 7.04 44.30
CA LYS A 186 22.92 6.40 45.14
C LYS A 186 24.25 7.14 45.10
N PRO A 187 24.99 7.18 46.23
CA PRO A 187 26.31 7.82 46.29
C PRO A 187 27.34 7.22 45.31
N THR A 188 27.18 5.94 44.96
CA THR A 188 27.98 5.23 43.95
C THR A 188 27.07 4.64 42.89
N ILE A 189 27.26 5.05 41.67
CA ILE A 189 26.45 4.59 40.51
C ILE A 189 27.05 3.31 39.96
N ASP A 190 26.26 2.23 39.97
CA ASP A 190 26.59 1.00 39.23
C ASP A 190 26.27 1.22 37.74
N VAL A 191 27.28 1.66 36.98
CA VAL A 191 27.17 1.99 35.57
C VAL A 191 26.70 0.79 34.73
N GLN A 192 27.14 -0.43 35.06
CA GLN A 192 26.74 -1.63 34.33
C GLN A 192 25.25 -1.96 34.54
N ARG A 193 24.75 -1.78 35.76
CA ARG A 193 23.33 -1.96 36.08
C ARG A 193 22.47 -0.91 35.35
N VAL A 194 22.90 0.34 35.35
CA VAL A 194 22.21 1.43 34.64
C VAL A 194 22.18 1.14 33.14
N GLN A 195 23.32 0.79 32.53
CA GLN A 195 23.40 0.44 31.10
C GLN A 195 22.48 -0.72 30.72
N ARG A 196 22.42 -1.79 31.53
CA ARG A 196 21.50 -2.90 31.32
C ARG A 196 20.03 -2.44 31.40
N SER A 197 19.68 -1.63 32.39
CA SER A 197 18.33 -1.10 32.55
C SER A 197 17.91 -0.22 31.36
N VAL A 198 18.79 0.66 30.90
CA VAL A 198 18.58 1.47 29.69
C VAL A 198 18.36 0.60 28.46
N HIS A 199 19.18 -0.46 28.29
CA HIS A 199 19.05 -1.37 27.17
C HIS A 199 17.67 -2.08 27.17
N HIS A 200 17.22 -2.57 28.31
CA HIS A 200 15.91 -3.23 28.42
C HIS A 200 14.74 -2.26 28.22
N ALA A 201 14.79 -1.05 28.81
CA ALA A 201 13.79 -0.03 28.58
C ALA A 201 13.69 0.35 27.07
N LYS A 202 14.83 0.55 26.41
CA LYS A 202 14.89 0.84 24.98
C LYS A 202 14.30 -0.28 24.13
N SER A 203 14.64 -1.55 24.44
CA SER A 203 14.07 -2.71 23.77
C SER A 203 12.54 -2.80 23.92
N ALA A 204 12.00 -2.43 25.10
CA ALA A 204 10.55 -2.39 25.30
C ALA A 204 9.87 -1.29 24.48
N VAL A 205 10.48 -0.09 24.38
CA VAL A 205 9.99 1.01 23.50
C VAL A 205 9.96 0.58 22.04
N GLU A 206 11.00 -0.10 21.55
CA GLU A 206 11.07 -0.59 20.18
C GLU A 206 9.98 -1.62 19.86
N ARG A 207 9.73 -2.55 20.79
CA ARG A 207 8.62 -3.52 20.66
C ARG A 207 7.26 -2.82 20.64
N ALA A 208 7.03 -1.82 21.51
CA ALA A 208 5.80 -1.05 21.52
C ALA A 208 5.60 -0.28 20.20
N SER A 209 6.65 0.32 19.67
CA SER A 209 6.63 1.00 18.37
C SER A 209 6.28 0.03 17.24
N THR A 210 6.87 -1.16 17.23
CA THR A 210 6.58 -2.21 16.24
C THR A 210 5.13 -2.67 16.32
N LEU A 211 4.61 -2.92 17.53
CA LEU A 211 3.22 -3.30 17.76
C LEU A 211 2.25 -2.22 17.23
N THR A 212 2.55 -0.95 17.54
CA THR A 212 1.74 0.19 17.05
C THR A 212 1.74 0.26 15.53
N LYS A 213 2.89 0.07 14.87
CA LYS A 213 3.02 0.01 13.40
C LYS A 213 2.17 -1.12 12.80
N GLN A 214 2.21 -2.31 13.39
CA GLN A 214 1.44 -3.46 12.94
C GLN A 214 -0.07 -3.23 13.06
N LEU A 215 -0.53 -2.63 14.16
CA LEU A 215 -1.93 -2.29 14.40
C LEU A 215 -2.45 -1.27 13.40
N LEU A 216 -1.68 -0.22 13.16
CA LEU A 216 -2.05 0.82 12.21
C LEU A 216 -2.08 0.31 10.76
N ALA A 217 -1.14 -0.57 10.38
CA ALA A 217 -1.15 -1.21 9.07
C ALA A 217 -2.40 -2.09 8.87
N PHE A 218 -2.88 -2.77 9.94
CA PHE A 218 -4.10 -3.58 9.90
C PHE A 218 -5.38 -2.72 9.84
N ALA A 219 -5.46 -1.65 10.65
CA ALA A 219 -6.67 -0.83 10.79
C ALA A 219 -7.01 0.03 9.55
N ARG A 220 -6.06 0.30 8.66
CA ARG A 220 -6.22 1.29 7.59
C ARG A 220 -6.77 0.75 6.27
N LYS A 221 -7.63 1.56 5.63
CA LYS A 221 -7.84 1.61 4.17
C LYS A 221 -6.65 2.36 3.53
N GLN A 222 -5.50 1.73 3.38
CA GLN A 222 -4.37 2.42 2.76
C GLN A 222 -4.43 2.23 1.24
N LYS A 223 -4.68 3.30 0.48
CA LYS A 223 -4.26 3.33 -0.93
C LYS A 223 -2.73 3.23 -0.92
N LEU A 224 -2.19 2.15 -1.46
CA LEU A 224 -0.75 1.96 -1.59
C LEU A 224 -0.16 3.14 -2.38
N GLN A 225 0.82 3.81 -1.82
CA GLN A 225 1.61 4.80 -2.55
C GLN A 225 2.77 4.08 -3.27
N GLY A 226 2.43 3.39 -4.35
CA GLY A 226 3.41 2.67 -5.15
C GLY A 226 4.45 3.63 -5.76
N ARG A 227 5.72 3.44 -5.38
CA ARG A 227 6.87 4.11 -6.01
C ARG A 227 7.68 3.09 -6.78
N VAL A 228 8.30 3.52 -7.87
CA VAL A 228 9.23 2.69 -8.60
C VAL A 228 10.49 2.53 -7.76
N LEU A 229 10.84 1.30 -7.43
CA LEU A 229 12.04 0.97 -6.67
C LEU A 229 12.68 -0.34 -7.15
N ASN A 230 13.94 -0.54 -6.76
CA ASN A 230 14.66 -1.78 -6.96
C ASN A 230 14.75 -2.55 -5.64
N LEU A 231 14.40 -3.84 -5.65
CA LEU A 231 14.40 -4.66 -4.43
C LEU A 231 15.80 -4.86 -3.85
N ASN A 232 16.87 -4.81 -4.66
CA ASN A 232 18.25 -4.85 -4.14
C ASN A 232 18.55 -3.63 -3.26
N GLY A 233 18.08 -2.44 -3.67
CA GLY A 233 18.18 -1.23 -2.85
C GLY A 233 17.40 -1.36 -1.53
N LEU A 234 16.23 -1.99 -1.55
CA LEU A 234 15.44 -2.26 -0.35
C LEU A 234 16.21 -3.21 0.61
N VAL A 235 16.81 -4.30 0.10
CA VAL A 235 17.64 -5.22 0.91
C VAL A 235 18.79 -4.46 1.55
N SER A 236 19.54 -3.66 0.77
CA SER A 236 20.65 -2.87 1.29
C SER A 236 20.25 -1.88 2.39
N THR A 237 19.08 -1.23 2.26
CA THR A 237 18.58 -0.31 3.30
C THR A 237 18.09 -1.03 4.55
N THR A 238 17.70 -2.30 4.45
CA THR A 238 17.27 -3.12 5.59
C THR A 238 18.43 -3.90 6.26
N GLU A 239 19.63 -3.90 5.71
CA GLU A 239 20.78 -4.62 6.25
C GLU A 239 21.06 -4.33 7.74
N PRO A 240 21.07 -3.07 8.23
CA PRO A 240 21.24 -2.78 9.65
C PRO A 240 20.13 -3.35 10.54
N LEU A 241 18.92 -3.47 9.97
CA LEU A 241 17.76 -4.06 10.65
C LEU A 241 17.89 -5.58 10.74
N ILE A 242 18.41 -6.21 9.69
CA ILE A 242 18.67 -7.65 9.61
C ILE A 242 19.71 -8.04 10.66
N GLU A 243 20.88 -7.37 10.67
CA GLU A 243 21.95 -7.59 11.64
C GLU A 243 21.46 -7.47 13.10
N ARG A 244 20.66 -6.44 13.36
CA ARG A 244 20.10 -6.20 14.68
C ARG A 244 19.04 -7.24 15.08
N THR A 245 18.26 -7.75 14.13
CA THR A 245 17.19 -8.73 14.38
C THR A 245 17.73 -10.11 14.71
N PHE A 246 18.78 -10.53 14.01
CA PHE A 246 19.34 -11.89 14.13
C PHE A 246 20.54 -11.95 15.07
N GLY A 247 21.28 -10.87 15.26
CA GLY A 247 22.51 -10.88 16.06
C GLY A 247 23.68 -11.59 15.37
N PRO A 248 24.85 -11.64 16.02
CA PRO A 248 26.09 -12.14 15.40
C PRO A 248 26.16 -13.69 15.23
N GLU A 249 25.23 -14.41 15.83
CA GLU A 249 25.22 -15.89 15.81
C GLU A 249 24.59 -16.47 14.54
N VAL A 250 23.81 -15.67 13.80
CA VAL A 250 23.10 -16.10 12.58
C VAL A 250 23.91 -15.70 11.35
N MET A 251 24.24 -16.69 10.52
CA MET A 251 24.90 -16.44 9.23
C MET A 251 23.89 -15.88 8.24
N ILE A 252 24.20 -14.72 7.67
CA ILE A 252 23.36 -14.08 6.66
C ILE A 252 24.09 -14.13 5.32
N GLU A 253 23.47 -14.73 4.32
CA GLU A 253 23.96 -14.78 2.95
C GLU A 253 22.98 -14.11 2.01
N THR A 254 23.51 -13.39 1.01
CA THR A 254 22.69 -12.71 0.00
C THR A 254 23.12 -13.12 -1.40
N ASP A 255 22.14 -13.35 -2.28
CA ASP A 255 22.35 -13.58 -3.71
C ASP A 255 21.39 -12.67 -4.50
N LEU A 256 21.86 -11.48 -4.78
CA LEU A 256 21.08 -10.41 -5.40
C LEU A 256 21.41 -10.34 -6.91
N ASP A 257 20.39 -10.51 -7.75
CA ASP A 257 20.53 -10.39 -9.21
C ASP A 257 20.97 -8.96 -9.58
N PRO A 258 22.18 -8.75 -10.12
CA PRO A 258 22.67 -7.42 -10.48
C PRO A 258 21.88 -6.76 -11.62
N ALA A 259 21.16 -7.57 -12.42
CA ALA A 259 20.30 -7.11 -13.50
C ALA A 259 18.81 -7.03 -13.10
N LEU A 260 18.51 -7.00 -11.80
CA LEU A 260 17.14 -6.97 -11.29
C LEU A 260 16.39 -5.76 -11.83
N LYS A 261 15.19 -6.02 -12.38
CA LYS A 261 14.28 -4.98 -12.86
C LYS A 261 13.63 -4.24 -11.69
N ASN A 262 13.02 -3.09 -11.98
CA ASN A 262 12.29 -2.31 -11.00
C ASN A 262 10.85 -2.82 -10.87
N CYS A 263 10.22 -2.52 -9.72
CA CYS A 263 8.80 -2.74 -9.48
C CYS A 263 8.17 -1.50 -8.83
N ARG A 264 6.83 -1.41 -8.89
CA ARG A 264 6.07 -0.33 -8.26
C ARG A 264 5.38 -0.84 -7.03
N ILE A 265 5.95 -0.56 -5.87
CA ILE A 265 5.40 -0.96 -4.57
C ILE A 265 5.54 0.18 -3.56
N ASP A 266 4.84 0.11 -2.44
CA ASP A 266 4.99 1.03 -1.32
C ASP A 266 6.24 0.64 -0.49
N PRO A 267 7.28 1.50 -0.41
CA PRO A 267 8.52 1.16 0.29
C PRO A 267 8.30 0.85 1.77
N THR A 268 7.43 1.61 2.44
CA THR A 268 7.16 1.45 3.87
C THR A 268 6.48 0.10 4.16
N GLN A 269 5.52 -0.28 3.32
CA GLN A 269 4.85 -1.57 3.45
C GLN A 269 5.80 -2.72 3.11
N ALA A 270 6.70 -2.54 2.15
CA ALA A 270 7.72 -3.52 1.82
C ALA A 270 8.70 -3.75 3.00
N GLU A 271 9.15 -2.69 3.67
CA GLU A 271 9.98 -2.79 4.88
C GLU A 271 9.24 -3.52 6.02
N VAL A 272 7.96 -3.21 6.25
CA VAL A 272 7.13 -3.89 7.25
C VAL A 272 6.96 -5.36 6.91
N ALA A 273 6.74 -5.70 5.64
CA ALA A 273 6.62 -7.08 5.20
C ALA A 273 7.92 -7.87 5.43
N LEU A 274 9.08 -7.31 5.06
CA LEU A 274 10.39 -7.91 5.31
C LEU A 274 10.66 -8.08 6.80
N LEU A 275 10.35 -7.08 7.62
CA LEU A 275 10.51 -7.17 9.07
C LEU A 275 9.69 -8.32 9.66
N ASN A 276 8.45 -8.51 9.23
CA ASN A 276 7.61 -9.63 9.68
C ASN A 276 8.20 -10.99 9.27
N ILE A 277 8.77 -11.09 8.07
CA ILE A 277 9.45 -12.30 7.61
C ILE A 277 10.68 -12.57 8.49
N PHE A 278 11.51 -11.56 8.76
CA PHE A 278 12.72 -11.70 9.56
C PHE A 278 12.42 -12.07 11.01
N ILE A 279 11.39 -11.50 11.62
CA ILE A 279 10.95 -11.88 12.99
C ILE A 279 10.52 -13.35 13.03
N ASN A 280 9.75 -13.81 12.04
CA ASN A 280 9.32 -15.20 11.99
C ASN A 280 10.50 -16.17 11.76
N ALA A 281 11.42 -15.82 10.86
CA ALA A 281 12.63 -16.58 10.61
C ALA A 281 13.52 -16.67 11.87
N ARG A 282 13.73 -15.54 12.57
CA ARG A 282 14.47 -15.52 13.84
C ARG A 282 13.87 -16.47 14.86
N ASP A 283 12.56 -16.42 15.04
CA ASP A 283 11.87 -17.26 16.02
C ASP A 283 11.96 -18.75 15.64
N ALA A 284 11.98 -19.09 14.35
CA ALA A 284 12.17 -20.46 13.85
C ALA A 284 13.61 -20.97 14.01
N LEU A 285 14.59 -20.08 14.14
CA LEU A 285 16.01 -20.42 14.29
C LEU A 285 16.43 -20.68 15.74
N ILE A 286 15.58 -20.36 16.74
CA ILE A 286 15.90 -20.56 18.16
C ILE A 286 16.24 -22.03 18.43
N GLY A 287 17.42 -22.27 18.99
CA GLY A 287 17.90 -23.61 19.32
C GLY A 287 18.45 -24.43 18.14
N ARG A 288 18.54 -23.87 16.96
CA ARG A 288 19.17 -24.53 15.78
C ARG A 288 20.69 -24.47 15.84
N LEU A 289 21.32 -25.53 15.37
CA LEU A 289 22.77 -25.56 15.12
C LEU A 289 23.06 -24.86 13.79
N ASN A 290 24.03 -23.92 13.78
CA ASN A 290 24.42 -23.14 12.61
C ASN A 290 23.22 -22.42 11.96
N PRO A 291 22.55 -21.50 12.69
CA PRO A 291 21.39 -20.79 12.16
C PRO A 291 21.81 -19.92 10.97
N LYS A 292 21.02 -20.01 9.88
CA LYS A 292 21.34 -19.36 8.62
C LYS A 292 20.10 -18.75 7.99
N ILE A 293 20.29 -17.54 7.43
CA ILE A 293 19.33 -16.83 6.58
C ILE A 293 19.95 -16.63 5.21
N PHE A 294 19.17 -16.90 4.18
CA PHE A 294 19.53 -16.65 2.79
C PHE A 294 18.50 -15.72 2.15
N ILE A 295 18.96 -14.62 1.55
CA ILE A 295 18.13 -13.64 0.87
C ILE A 295 18.50 -13.63 -0.60
N GLU A 296 17.53 -13.84 -1.48
CA GLU A 296 17.75 -13.80 -2.92
C GLU A 296 16.76 -12.89 -3.63
N THR A 297 17.23 -12.31 -4.75
CA THR A 297 16.35 -11.59 -5.68
C THR A 297 16.54 -12.14 -7.10
N ARG A 298 15.45 -12.25 -7.86
CA ARG A 298 15.46 -12.79 -9.23
C ARG A 298 14.46 -12.07 -10.12
N ASN A 299 14.79 -11.98 -11.40
CA ASN A 299 13.83 -11.71 -12.45
C ASN A 299 13.12 -13.02 -12.84
N LEU A 300 11.82 -12.96 -13.10
CA LEU A 300 10.99 -14.11 -13.47
C LEU A 300 10.06 -13.73 -14.63
N VAL A 301 9.91 -14.65 -15.57
CA VAL A 301 8.88 -14.58 -16.62
C VAL A 301 7.90 -15.73 -16.39
N VAL A 302 6.63 -15.40 -16.21
CA VAL A 302 5.54 -16.36 -16.10
C VAL A 302 4.85 -16.43 -17.45
N ASP A 303 4.90 -17.59 -18.10
CA ASP A 303 4.18 -17.86 -19.34
C ASP A 303 2.85 -18.59 -19.06
N GLU A 304 2.01 -18.76 -20.09
CA GLU A 304 0.70 -19.42 -19.96
C GLU A 304 0.79 -20.88 -19.49
N LEU A 305 1.88 -21.58 -19.80
CA LEU A 305 2.10 -22.97 -19.39
C LEU A 305 2.62 -23.05 -17.94
N ALA A 306 3.43 -22.10 -17.52
CA ALA A 306 3.94 -22.01 -16.17
C ALA A 306 2.90 -21.51 -15.16
N ASN A 307 1.78 -20.94 -15.60
CA ASN A 307 0.68 -20.45 -14.74
C ASN A 307 0.18 -21.53 -13.76
N MET A 308 0.17 -22.80 -14.16
CA MET A 308 -0.20 -23.92 -13.27
C MET A 308 0.80 -24.15 -12.14
N SER A 309 2.07 -23.75 -12.29
CA SER A 309 3.14 -23.87 -11.27
C SER A 309 3.22 -22.64 -10.36
N TYR A 310 2.75 -21.47 -10.83
CA TYR A 310 2.75 -20.19 -10.10
C TYR A 310 1.34 -19.74 -9.74
N ASP A 311 0.49 -20.68 -9.36
CA ASP A 311 -0.92 -20.53 -8.96
C ASP A 311 -1.30 -19.13 -8.46
N GLY A 312 -2.04 -18.35 -9.26
CA GLY A 312 -2.51 -17.02 -8.96
C GLY A 312 -1.63 -15.85 -9.45
N LEU A 313 -0.51 -16.07 -10.17
CA LEU A 313 0.17 -15.06 -10.96
C LEU A 313 -0.36 -15.10 -12.40
N LEU A 314 -0.69 -13.93 -12.93
CA LEU A 314 -1.02 -13.79 -14.36
C LEU A 314 0.25 -13.92 -15.21
N PRO A 315 0.16 -14.37 -16.48
CA PRO A 315 1.29 -14.32 -17.39
C PRO A 315 1.90 -12.92 -17.46
N GLY A 316 3.23 -12.82 -17.34
CA GLY A 316 3.91 -11.53 -17.31
C GLY A 316 5.33 -11.60 -16.78
N ARG A 317 5.97 -10.41 -16.66
CA ARG A 317 7.31 -10.26 -16.10
C ARG A 317 7.24 -9.79 -14.66
N TYR A 318 7.97 -10.48 -13.80
CA TYR A 318 8.00 -10.23 -12.36
C TYR A 318 9.42 -10.09 -11.85
N VAL A 319 9.57 -9.40 -10.74
CA VAL A 319 10.74 -9.48 -9.86
C VAL A 319 10.33 -10.20 -8.59
N SER A 320 11.24 -10.96 -8.01
CA SER A 320 10.97 -11.66 -6.74
C SER A 320 12.05 -11.37 -5.71
N ILE A 321 11.65 -11.38 -4.44
CA ILE A 321 12.52 -11.45 -3.28
C ILE A 321 12.12 -12.64 -2.43
N ALA A 322 13.09 -13.46 -2.04
CA ALA A 322 12.87 -14.59 -1.16
C ALA A 322 13.79 -14.52 0.05
N VAL A 323 13.25 -14.89 1.20
CA VAL A 323 13.97 -15.07 2.46
C VAL A 323 13.82 -16.52 2.88
N THR A 324 14.93 -17.21 3.02
CA THR A 324 15.01 -18.62 3.42
C THR A 324 15.71 -18.75 4.76
N ASP A 325 15.11 -19.44 5.69
CA ASP A 325 15.71 -19.86 6.96
C ASP A 325 15.92 -21.38 6.98
N ASN A 326 16.91 -21.84 7.76
CA ASN A 326 17.10 -23.24 8.08
C ASN A 326 16.52 -23.61 9.47
N GLY A 327 15.42 -22.95 9.83
CA GLY A 327 14.72 -23.11 11.11
C GLY A 327 13.98 -24.44 11.25
N ILE A 328 13.04 -24.48 12.18
CA ILE A 328 12.24 -25.69 12.46
C ILE A 328 11.28 -26.07 11.34
N GLY A 329 11.00 -25.15 10.41
CA GLY A 329 9.99 -25.33 9.38
C GLY A 329 8.57 -25.45 9.94
N MET A 330 7.64 -25.91 9.08
CA MET A 330 6.22 -26.06 9.46
C MET A 330 5.67 -27.40 8.94
N PRO A 331 4.89 -28.13 9.76
CA PRO A 331 4.21 -29.34 9.31
C PRO A 331 3.14 -29.01 8.26
N ALA A 332 2.89 -29.98 7.36
CA ALA A 332 1.94 -29.80 6.25
C ALA A 332 0.52 -29.42 6.72
N SER A 333 0.11 -29.85 7.91
CA SER A 333 -1.22 -29.59 8.48
C SER A 333 -1.53 -28.12 8.74
N ILE A 334 -0.50 -27.27 8.89
CA ILE A 334 -0.69 -25.83 9.14
C ILE A 334 -0.30 -24.96 7.96
N ARG A 335 0.43 -25.50 6.98
CA ARG A 335 0.97 -24.75 5.83
C ARG A 335 -0.08 -23.92 5.10
N ASP A 336 -1.24 -24.47 4.85
CA ASP A 336 -2.29 -23.82 4.09
C ASP A 336 -3.03 -22.73 4.90
N ARG A 337 -2.84 -22.72 6.23
CA ARG A 337 -3.48 -21.78 7.15
C ARG A 337 -2.56 -20.68 7.67
N VAL A 338 -1.24 -20.79 7.48
CA VAL A 338 -0.29 -19.81 8.05
C VAL A 338 -0.42 -18.41 7.46
N MET A 339 -1.11 -18.26 6.32
CA MET A 339 -1.45 -16.97 5.72
C MET A 339 -2.79 -16.43 6.23
N ASP A 340 -3.58 -17.23 6.96
CA ASP A 340 -4.84 -16.76 7.52
C ASP A 340 -4.57 -15.72 8.61
N PRO A 341 -5.34 -14.64 8.64
CA PRO A 341 -5.24 -13.67 9.72
C PRO A 341 -5.46 -14.36 11.08
N PHE A 342 -4.65 -13.96 12.07
CA PHE A 342 -4.69 -14.47 13.47
C PHE A 342 -4.25 -15.90 13.68
N PHE A 343 -3.91 -16.64 12.65
CA PHE A 343 -3.35 -17.97 12.82
C PHE A 343 -1.94 -17.87 13.42
N THR A 344 -1.74 -18.52 14.55
CA THR A 344 -0.45 -18.61 15.23
C THR A 344 -0.29 -19.96 15.93
N THR A 345 0.93 -20.48 15.93
CA THR A 345 1.33 -21.67 16.69
C THR A 345 2.11 -21.29 17.96
N LYS A 346 2.33 -19.99 18.18
CA LYS A 346 3.04 -19.48 19.37
C LYS A 346 2.08 -19.47 20.56
N GLU A 347 2.65 -19.57 21.77
CA GLU A 347 1.89 -19.46 23.03
C GLU A 347 1.09 -18.14 23.06
N GLU A 348 -0.01 -18.16 23.78
CA GLU A 348 -0.90 -17.02 23.97
C GLU A 348 -0.10 -15.77 24.43
N GLY A 349 -0.24 -14.65 23.74
CA GLY A 349 0.53 -13.42 23.99
C GLY A 349 1.92 -13.34 23.35
N LYS A 350 2.45 -14.42 22.72
CA LYS A 350 3.77 -14.40 22.05
C LYS A 350 3.71 -14.25 20.53
N GLY A 351 2.51 -14.25 19.95
CA GLY A 351 2.32 -14.07 18.51
C GLY A 351 0.96 -13.50 18.16
N SER A 352 0.92 -12.41 17.39
CA SER A 352 -0.33 -11.77 16.94
C SER A 352 -1.06 -12.54 15.82
N GLY A 353 -0.38 -13.49 15.15
CA GLY A 353 -0.92 -14.17 13.96
C GLY A 353 -1.17 -13.26 12.74
N LEU A 354 -0.70 -12.02 12.79
CA LEU A 354 -0.91 -11.05 11.71
C LEU A 354 0.27 -10.91 10.74
N GLY A 355 1.46 -11.35 11.13
CA GLY A 355 2.68 -11.10 10.37
C GLY A 355 2.64 -11.63 8.94
N LEU A 356 2.32 -12.90 8.75
CA LEU A 356 2.30 -13.54 7.42
C LEU A 356 1.08 -13.13 6.59
N SER A 357 -0.07 -12.91 7.21
CA SER A 357 -1.26 -12.40 6.51
C SER A 357 -1.05 -10.97 5.97
N MET A 358 -0.29 -10.12 6.69
CA MET A 358 0.11 -8.79 6.20
C MET A 358 1.06 -8.89 5.00
N VAL A 359 2.03 -9.81 5.02
CA VAL A 359 2.93 -10.06 3.89
C VAL A 359 2.14 -10.48 2.64
N TYR A 360 1.20 -11.42 2.83
CA TYR A 360 0.33 -11.87 1.75
C TYR A 360 -0.55 -10.74 1.20
N GLY A 361 -1.19 -9.98 2.09
CA GLY A 361 -2.03 -8.83 1.72
C GLY A 361 -1.27 -7.75 0.96
N PHE A 362 -0.06 -7.41 1.41
CA PHE A 362 0.83 -6.45 0.75
C PHE A 362 1.20 -6.91 -0.67
N ALA A 363 1.64 -8.17 -0.83
CA ALA A 363 2.01 -8.70 -2.14
C ALA A 363 0.83 -8.67 -3.12
N LYS A 364 -0.37 -9.09 -2.68
CA LYS A 364 -1.60 -9.05 -3.49
C LYS A 364 -2.04 -7.63 -3.86
N GLN A 365 -2.01 -6.70 -2.91
CA GLN A 365 -2.37 -5.29 -3.17
C GLN A 365 -1.37 -4.59 -4.11
N SER A 366 -0.13 -5.08 -4.16
CA SER A 366 0.90 -4.62 -5.10
C SER A 366 0.81 -5.29 -6.48
N GLY A 367 -0.29 -6.01 -6.79
CA GLY A 367 -0.47 -6.71 -8.07
C GLY A 367 0.36 -8.00 -8.20
N GLY A 368 0.94 -8.48 -7.12
CA GLY A 368 1.81 -9.63 -7.07
C GLY A 368 1.25 -10.81 -6.27
N ALA A 369 2.14 -11.66 -5.76
CA ALA A 369 1.82 -12.81 -4.93
C ALA A 369 2.87 -13.05 -3.85
N ALA A 370 2.51 -13.77 -2.78
CA ALA A 370 3.44 -14.32 -1.80
C ALA A 370 3.27 -15.84 -1.71
N ARG A 371 4.39 -16.54 -1.55
CA ARG A 371 4.45 -18.02 -1.48
C ARG A 371 5.31 -18.45 -0.31
N ILE A 372 4.88 -19.53 0.33
CA ILE A 372 5.64 -20.23 1.38
C ILE A 372 5.98 -21.63 0.90
N TYR A 373 7.25 -21.96 0.99
CA TYR A 373 7.80 -23.29 0.85
C TYR A 373 8.41 -23.68 2.19
N THR A 374 7.92 -24.75 2.80
CA THR A 374 8.35 -25.12 4.14
C THR A 374 8.32 -26.64 4.32
N GLU A 375 9.30 -27.16 5.05
CA GLU A 375 9.41 -28.56 5.43
C GLU A 375 9.84 -28.63 6.87
N GLU A 376 9.13 -29.45 7.65
CA GLU A 376 9.40 -29.61 9.08
C GLU A 376 10.81 -30.18 9.32
N GLY A 377 11.57 -29.52 10.18
CA GLY A 377 12.96 -29.86 10.47
C GLY A 377 13.99 -29.33 9.47
N VAL A 378 13.59 -28.82 8.29
CA VAL A 378 14.48 -28.31 7.25
C VAL A 378 14.54 -26.78 7.24
N GLY A 379 13.37 -26.10 7.22
CA GLY A 379 13.30 -24.65 7.23
C GLY A 379 12.13 -24.10 6.43
N THR A 380 12.14 -22.78 6.20
CA THR A 380 11.08 -22.08 5.47
C THR A 380 11.66 -21.10 4.48
N THR A 381 11.10 -21.05 3.26
CA THR A 381 11.32 -20.00 2.27
C THR A 381 10.02 -19.23 2.07
N LEU A 382 10.04 -17.93 2.30
CA LEU A 382 8.96 -17.03 1.92
C LEU A 382 9.40 -16.18 0.74
N ARG A 383 8.66 -16.25 -0.36
CA ARG A 383 8.94 -15.52 -1.60
C ARG A 383 7.80 -14.60 -1.96
N MET A 384 8.12 -13.34 -2.25
CA MET A 384 7.19 -12.35 -2.79
C MET A 384 7.52 -12.07 -4.25
N TYR A 385 6.49 -11.87 -5.06
CA TYR A 385 6.59 -11.53 -6.48
C TYR A 385 5.90 -10.21 -6.73
N PHE A 386 6.50 -9.35 -7.57
CA PHE A 386 5.93 -8.06 -7.95
C PHE A 386 6.05 -7.86 -9.46
N PRO A 387 5.01 -7.30 -10.14
CA PRO A 387 5.09 -6.99 -11.56
C PRO A 387 6.27 -6.03 -11.85
N VAL A 388 6.95 -6.27 -12.95
CA VAL A 388 8.02 -5.38 -13.44
C VAL A 388 7.42 -4.03 -13.85
N ASP A 389 8.02 -2.94 -13.39
CA ASP A 389 7.76 -1.59 -13.87
C ASP A 389 8.98 -1.12 -14.68
N GLU A 390 8.78 -0.77 -15.94
CA GLU A 390 9.87 -0.35 -16.84
C GLU A 390 10.29 1.11 -16.64
N ALA A 391 9.62 1.84 -15.76
CA ALA A 391 9.98 3.22 -15.48
C ALA A 391 11.40 3.30 -14.88
N VAL A 392 12.15 4.28 -15.36
CA VAL A 392 13.50 4.55 -14.88
C VAL A 392 13.43 5.09 -13.45
N LEU A 393 14.27 4.56 -12.56
CA LEU A 393 14.44 5.13 -11.22
C LEU A 393 14.76 6.62 -11.34
N SER A 394 13.98 7.46 -10.70
CA SER A 394 14.38 8.83 -10.44
C SER A 394 15.67 8.76 -9.61
N LYS A 395 16.76 9.32 -10.12
CA LYS A 395 18.06 9.34 -9.42
C LYS A 395 17.95 10.17 -8.14
N ASN A 396 17.42 9.55 -7.08
CA ASN A 396 17.71 9.96 -5.73
C ASN A 396 18.66 8.89 -5.19
N ASP A 397 19.95 9.11 -5.40
CA ASP A 397 21.01 8.32 -4.75
C ASP A 397 20.77 8.36 -3.23
N PRO A 398 20.83 7.20 -2.54
CA PRO A 398 20.84 7.22 -1.09
C PRO A 398 22.08 8.02 -0.67
N PRO A 399 21.95 8.99 0.23
CA PRO A 399 23.10 9.73 0.72
C PRO A 399 24.03 8.73 1.40
N LYS A 400 25.30 8.71 0.96
CA LYS A 400 26.41 7.98 1.62
C LYS A 400 26.32 8.24 3.12
N ALA A 401 26.45 7.17 3.91
CA ALA A 401 26.55 7.25 5.36
C ALA A 401 27.61 8.31 5.73
N SER A 402 27.14 9.49 6.13
CA SER A 402 28.03 10.54 6.59
C SER A 402 28.35 10.27 8.04
N GLU A 403 29.65 10.21 8.33
CA GLU A 403 30.22 10.26 9.67
C GLU A 403 29.51 11.30 10.53
N ARG A 404 29.41 11.05 11.85
CA ARG A 404 28.84 11.95 12.88
C ARG A 404 29.32 13.39 12.65
N ARG A 405 28.61 14.16 11.82
CA ARG A 405 28.81 15.61 11.77
C ARG A 405 27.94 16.23 12.86
N ILE A 406 28.59 16.75 13.88
CA ILE A 406 28.02 17.56 14.93
C ILE A 406 27.54 18.87 14.30
N GLY A 407 26.40 19.40 14.74
CA GLY A 407 25.93 20.71 14.33
C GLY A 407 26.97 21.79 14.60
N SER A 408 27.00 22.80 13.74
CA SER A 408 27.90 23.95 13.87
C SER A 408 27.17 25.20 14.38
N ALA A 409 26.32 25.02 15.43
CA ALA A 409 25.52 26.06 16.08
C ALA A 409 24.39 26.63 15.21
N GLU A 410 23.90 25.88 14.20
CA GLU A 410 22.71 26.28 13.46
C GLU A 410 21.49 26.39 14.38
N ARG A 411 20.65 27.39 14.10
CA ARG A 411 19.48 27.70 14.93
C ARG A 411 18.23 27.01 14.39
N ILE A 412 17.55 26.25 15.26
CA ILE A 412 16.35 25.49 14.94
C ILE A 412 15.16 26.03 15.73
N LEU A 413 14.05 26.37 15.04
CA LEU A 413 12.78 26.64 15.68
C LEU A 413 11.94 25.37 15.72
N ILE A 414 11.67 24.89 16.93
CA ILE A 414 10.82 23.73 17.19
C ILE A 414 9.39 24.23 17.44
N VAL A 415 8.43 23.71 16.68
CA VAL A 415 7.00 24.05 16.82
C VAL A 415 6.24 22.75 17.08
N GLU A 416 5.80 22.58 18.33
CA GLU A 416 5.16 21.36 18.82
C GLU A 416 4.15 21.76 19.91
N ASP A 417 2.91 21.30 19.81
CA ASP A 417 1.83 21.65 20.74
C ASP A 417 1.93 20.91 22.08
N ARG A 418 2.71 19.85 22.15
CA ARG A 418 2.98 19.08 23.36
C ARG A 418 4.32 19.48 23.98
N PRO A 419 4.32 20.12 25.16
CA PRO A 419 5.56 20.62 25.78
C PRO A 419 6.59 19.52 26.09
N ASP A 420 6.13 18.34 26.52
CA ASP A 420 6.98 17.18 26.81
C ASP A 420 7.74 16.66 25.57
N VAL A 421 7.07 16.65 24.42
CA VAL A 421 7.66 16.25 23.14
C VAL A 421 8.61 17.31 22.60
N ALA A 422 8.23 18.58 22.74
CA ALA A 422 9.05 19.71 22.33
C ALA A 422 10.37 19.77 23.12
N GLU A 423 10.31 19.55 24.43
CA GLU A 423 11.48 19.57 25.32
C GLU A 423 12.42 18.40 25.00
N LEU A 424 11.88 17.19 24.76
CA LEU A 424 12.68 16.05 24.31
C LEU A 424 13.40 16.34 23.00
N ALA A 425 12.68 16.88 22.02
CA ALA A 425 13.28 17.24 20.72
C ALA A 425 14.39 18.28 20.88
N LYS A 426 14.18 19.28 21.74
CA LYS A 426 15.18 20.29 22.07
C LYS A 426 16.43 19.67 22.70
N MET A 427 16.26 18.84 23.74
CA MET A 427 17.39 18.18 24.40
C MET A 427 18.21 17.35 23.40
N VAL A 428 17.53 16.59 22.55
CA VAL A 428 18.21 15.79 21.51
C VAL A 428 19.00 16.69 20.56
N LEU A 429 18.41 17.75 20.04
CA LEU A 429 19.08 18.63 19.07
C LEU A 429 20.23 19.42 19.71
N ASP A 430 20.05 19.89 20.93
CA ASP A 430 21.10 20.58 21.68
C ASP A 430 22.31 19.65 21.96
N ASP A 431 22.09 18.36 22.29
CA ASP A 431 23.13 17.34 22.45
C ASP A 431 23.93 17.07 21.16
N TYR A 432 23.30 17.31 19.99
CA TYR A 432 23.98 17.22 18.68
C TYR A 432 24.60 18.56 18.24
N GLY A 433 24.62 19.59 19.09
CA GLY A 433 25.31 20.86 18.88
C GLY A 433 24.51 21.92 18.12
N TYR A 434 23.20 21.75 17.98
CA TYR A 434 22.28 22.77 17.46
C TYR A 434 21.85 23.73 18.58
N VAL A 435 21.33 24.90 18.21
CA VAL A 435 20.73 25.85 19.15
C VAL A 435 19.22 25.88 18.91
N SER A 436 18.42 25.36 19.85
CA SER A 436 16.99 25.16 19.63
C SER A 436 16.12 26.08 20.48
N ASP A 437 15.16 26.74 19.86
CA ASP A 437 14.07 27.47 20.51
C ASP A 437 12.74 26.72 20.36
N ILE A 438 11.88 26.72 21.39
CA ILE A 438 10.57 26.07 21.38
C ILE A 438 9.47 27.13 21.31
N VAL A 439 8.44 26.84 20.52
CA VAL A 439 7.13 27.50 20.55
C VAL A 439 6.02 26.44 20.41
N LEU A 440 4.85 26.68 21.02
CA LEU A 440 3.79 25.68 21.13
C LEU A 440 2.73 25.74 20.03
N ASN A 441 2.82 26.72 19.12
CA ASN A 441 1.86 26.86 18.01
C ASN A 441 2.44 27.69 16.87
N ALA A 442 1.78 27.55 15.68
CA ALA A 442 2.19 28.23 14.46
C ALA A 442 2.18 29.77 14.57
N ARG A 443 1.26 30.35 15.35
CA ARG A 443 1.15 31.81 15.52
C ARG A 443 2.36 32.37 16.26
N GLU A 444 2.81 31.70 17.31
CA GLU A 444 4.03 32.10 18.03
C GLU A 444 5.27 31.94 17.16
N ALA A 445 5.34 30.88 16.33
CA ALA A 445 6.42 30.71 15.37
C ALA A 445 6.53 31.91 14.43
N LEU A 446 5.44 32.32 13.79
CA LEU A 446 5.43 33.49 12.91
C LEU A 446 5.85 34.79 13.65
N LYS A 447 5.38 35.02 14.88
CA LYS A 447 5.80 36.16 15.68
C LYS A 447 7.31 36.17 15.95
N ARG A 448 7.95 35.02 16.17
CA ARG A 448 9.41 34.93 16.36
C ARG A 448 10.15 35.35 15.08
N PHE A 449 9.70 34.93 13.92
CA PHE A 449 10.27 35.37 12.66
C PHE A 449 10.04 36.87 12.39
N GLU A 450 8.84 37.38 12.66
CA GLU A 450 8.49 38.81 12.53
C GLU A 450 9.28 39.73 13.48
N ALA A 451 9.64 39.21 14.66
CA ALA A 451 10.49 39.93 15.61
C ALA A 451 11.99 39.97 15.21
N GLY A 452 12.33 39.43 14.02
CA GLY A 452 13.69 39.45 13.48
C GLY A 452 14.59 38.31 13.96
N SER A 453 14.05 37.29 14.64
CA SER A 453 14.82 36.09 14.97
C SER A 453 15.20 35.32 13.70
N THR A 454 16.46 34.94 13.59
CA THR A 454 16.97 34.16 12.47
C THR A 454 17.07 32.69 12.85
N TYR A 455 16.52 31.82 12.00
CA TYR A 455 16.62 30.36 12.13
C TYR A 455 17.08 29.75 10.81
N ASP A 456 17.86 28.66 10.89
CA ASP A 456 18.33 27.90 9.75
C ASP A 456 17.32 26.81 9.37
N LEU A 457 16.60 26.27 10.37
CA LEU A 457 15.60 25.22 10.19
C LEU A 457 14.34 25.50 11.01
N LEU A 458 13.19 25.29 10.39
CA LEU A 458 11.89 25.13 11.05
C LEU A 458 11.61 23.63 11.18
N PHE A 459 11.51 23.14 12.42
CA PHE A 459 11.07 21.78 12.75
C PHE A 459 9.68 21.85 13.36
N THR A 460 8.66 21.37 12.66
CA THR A 460 7.26 21.58 13.08
C THR A 460 6.44 20.31 12.99
N ASP A 461 5.54 20.11 13.98
CA ASP A 461 4.51 19.09 13.87
C ASP A 461 3.55 19.43 12.73
N LEU A 462 3.05 18.40 12.06
CA LEU A 462 2.13 18.51 10.94
C LEU A 462 0.73 18.91 11.42
N ILE A 463 0.22 18.31 12.49
CA ILE A 463 -1.08 18.62 13.10
C ILE A 463 -0.89 19.38 14.40
N MET A 464 -1.36 20.62 14.41
CA MET A 464 -1.38 21.45 15.59
C MET A 464 -2.76 22.10 15.76
N PRO A 465 -3.31 22.18 16.98
CA PRO A 465 -4.57 22.90 17.24
C PRO A 465 -4.41 24.40 16.99
N GLY A 466 -5.49 25.09 16.59
CA GLY A 466 -5.50 26.56 16.51
C GLY A 466 -5.57 27.15 15.10
N GLY A 467 -6.03 26.41 14.11
CA GLY A 467 -6.43 26.90 12.78
C GLY A 467 -5.33 26.93 11.73
N MET A 468 -4.04 26.98 12.10
CA MET A 468 -2.92 26.85 11.16
C MET A 468 -2.13 25.57 11.49
N ASN A 469 -2.13 24.61 10.58
CA ASN A 469 -1.35 23.38 10.71
C ASN A 469 0.12 23.58 10.29
N GLY A 470 0.96 22.57 10.52
CA GLY A 470 2.40 22.64 10.22
C GLY A 470 2.71 22.83 8.74
N VAL A 471 1.90 22.30 7.83
CA VAL A 471 2.11 22.49 6.37
C VAL A 471 1.81 23.93 5.97
N MET A 472 0.73 24.50 6.50
CA MET A 472 0.40 25.92 6.26
C MET A 472 1.50 26.83 6.81
N LEU A 473 2.00 26.55 8.01
CA LEU A 473 3.13 27.26 8.60
C LEU A 473 4.39 27.12 7.72
N ALA A 474 4.71 25.91 7.28
CA ALA A 474 5.86 25.63 6.44
C ALA A 474 5.83 26.40 5.11
N ARG A 475 4.67 26.44 4.45
CA ARG A 475 4.47 27.22 3.21
C ARG A 475 4.63 28.73 3.46
N GLU A 476 4.06 29.23 4.55
CA GLU A 476 4.15 30.66 4.88
C GLU A 476 5.59 31.07 5.23
N VAL A 477 6.31 30.24 5.99
CA VAL A 477 7.73 30.47 6.31
C VAL A 477 8.58 30.38 5.03
N ARG A 478 8.39 29.38 4.17
CA ARG A 478 9.12 29.27 2.90
C ARG A 478 8.88 30.49 2.01
N ARG A 479 7.64 30.98 1.95
CA ARG A 479 7.29 32.17 1.15
C ARG A 479 7.95 33.45 1.67
N ARG A 480 7.97 33.67 2.99
CA ARG A 480 8.52 34.89 3.60
C ARG A 480 10.03 34.81 3.85
N TYR A 481 10.54 33.61 4.15
CA TYR A 481 11.92 33.36 4.56
C TYR A 481 12.53 32.19 3.76
N PRO A 482 12.80 32.36 2.46
CA PRO A 482 13.16 31.25 1.56
C PRO A 482 14.50 30.56 1.90
N LYS A 483 15.30 31.15 2.76
CA LYS A 483 16.56 30.54 3.23
C LYS A 483 16.33 29.53 4.37
N VAL A 484 15.20 29.61 5.08
CA VAL A 484 14.89 28.70 6.17
C VAL A 484 14.48 27.36 5.61
N LYS A 485 15.20 26.33 6.02
CA LYS A 485 14.86 24.94 5.70
C LYS A 485 13.65 24.50 6.51
N VAL A 486 12.91 23.51 6.03
CA VAL A 486 11.73 22.98 6.72
C VAL A 486 11.82 21.46 6.85
N LEU A 487 11.59 20.98 8.07
CA LEU A 487 11.41 19.57 8.38
C LEU A 487 10.09 19.40 9.13
N LEU A 488 9.19 18.60 8.59
CA LEU A 488 7.93 18.27 9.23
C LEU A 488 8.08 17.03 10.10
N THR A 489 7.35 16.97 11.20
CA THR A 489 7.18 15.73 11.97
C THR A 489 5.73 15.33 12.01
N THR A 490 5.44 14.03 12.03
CA THR A 490 4.08 13.53 11.95
C THR A 490 3.91 12.25 12.76
N GLY A 491 2.76 12.11 13.42
CA GLY A 491 2.32 10.84 13.99
C GLY A 491 2.01 9.84 12.86
N TYR A 492 2.13 8.55 13.16
CA TYR A 492 1.92 7.47 12.18
C TYR A 492 0.53 7.51 11.51
N ALA A 493 -0.47 8.08 12.18
CA ALA A 493 -1.85 8.18 11.68
C ALA A 493 -2.02 9.23 10.57
N GLU A 494 -1.16 10.21 10.53
CA GLU A 494 -1.31 11.46 9.78
C GLU A 494 -0.56 11.46 8.45
N SER A 495 0.46 10.61 8.34
CA SER A 495 1.36 10.59 7.18
C SER A 495 0.72 10.22 5.84
N SER A 496 -0.49 9.66 5.83
CA SER A 496 -1.16 9.15 4.62
C SER A 496 -2.33 10.00 4.12
N ILE A 497 -3.08 10.68 5.03
CA ILE A 497 -4.28 11.43 4.65
C ILE A 497 -3.92 12.80 4.07
N GLU A 498 -2.86 13.42 4.56
CA GLU A 498 -2.57 14.83 4.29
C GLU A 498 -1.49 15.07 3.23
N ARG A 499 -0.75 14.02 2.82
CA ARG A 499 0.27 14.17 1.77
C ARG A 499 -0.32 14.44 0.37
N THR A 500 -1.50 13.94 0.09
CA THR A 500 -2.13 14.07 -1.23
C THR A 500 -3.02 15.31 -1.32
N ASP A 501 -3.76 15.61 -0.24
CA ASP A 501 -4.74 16.72 -0.24
C ASP A 501 -4.13 18.07 0.17
N ILE A 502 -2.97 18.10 0.86
CA ILE A 502 -2.37 19.31 1.42
C ILE A 502 -0.98 19.62 0.82
N GLY A 503 -0.52 18.89 -0.21
CA GLY A 503 0.78 19.17 -0.88
C GLY A 503 2.00 18.79 -0.03
N GLY A 504 1.88 17.79 0.84
CA GLY A 504 2.97 17.33 1.73
C GLY A 504 4.16 16.64 1.04
N SER A 505 4.15 16.51 -0.30
CA SER A 505 5.33 16.10 -1.09
C SER A 505 6.38 17.20 -1.25
N GLU A 506 6.05 18.43 -0.82
CA GLU A 506 6.92 19.61 -0.94
C GLU A 506 8.01 19.69 0.15
N PHE A 507 7.86 18.98 1.27
CA PHE A 507 8.72 19.07 2.43
C PHE A 507 9.21 17.69 2.88
N GLU A 508 10.41 17.68 3.48
CA GLU A 508 10.94 16.49 4.14
C GLU A 508 10.18 16.22 5.45
N VAL A 509 9.93 14.94 5.74
CA VAL A 509 9.12 14.51 6.89
C VAL A 509 9.86 13.47 7.71
N VAL A 510 9.70 13.54 9.04
CA VAL A 510 10.14 12.54 10.00
C VAL A 510 8.91 11.97 10.74
N SER A 511 8.81 10.65 10.85
CA SER A 511 7.68 9.99 11.53
C SER A 511 7.94 9.81 13.02
N LYS A 512 6.96 10.11 13.88
CA LYS A 512 6.98 9.79 15.33
C LYS A 512 6.55 8.31 15.55
N PRO A 513 7.17 7.58 16.49
CA PRO A 513 8.34 7.96 17.28
C PRO A 513 9.64 7.89 16.47
N CYS A 514 10.49 8.90 16.56
CA CYS A 514 11.81 8.91 15.95
C CYS A 514 12.90 8.73 17.01
N MET A 515 13.93 7.94 16.66
CA MET A 515 15.09 7.81 17.54
C MET A 515 15.96 9.07 17.48
N PRO A 516 16.65 9.47 18.58
CA PRO A 516 17.51 10.65 18.60
C PRO A 516 18.50 10.73 17.45
N GLN A 517 19.11 9.60 17.09
CA GLN A 517 20.08 9.51 15.98
C GLN A 517 19.43 9.73 14.62
N ASP A 518 18.18 9.28 14.44
CA ASP A 518 17.44 9.43 13.18
C ASP A 518 16.99 10.88 12.99
N LEU A 519 16.54 11.54 14.08
CA LEU A 519 16.20 12.95 14.05
C LEU A 519 17.43 13.80 13.68
N ALA A 520 18.56 13.62 14.37
CA ALA A 520 19.79 14.37 14.10
C ALA A 520 20.29 14.17 12.66
N ARG A 521 20.28 12.94 12.18
CA ARG A 521 20.64 12.59 10.79
C ARG A 521 19.73 13.30 9.78
N LYS A 522 18.42 13.28 10.02
CA LYS A 522 17.44 13.89 9.11
C LYS A 522 17.56 15.42 9.10
N VAL A 523 17.76 16.03 10.26
CA VAL A 523 18.03 17.47 10.38
C VAL A 523 19.29 17.85 9.59
N ARG A 524 20.37 17.09 9.74
CA ARG A 524 21.60 17.36 8.98
C ARG A 524 21.39 17.23 7.47
N GLN A 525 20.70 16.18 7.04
CA GLN A 525 20.36 15.97 5.63
C GLN A 525 19.59 17.15 5.04
N VAL A 526 18.63 17.71 5.78
CA VAL A 526 17.82 18.85 5.34
C VAL A 526 18.65 20.13 5.29
N LEU A 527 19.51 20.35 6.28
CA LEU A 527 20.39 21.53 6.34
C LEU A 527 21.44 21.51 5.20
N ASP A 528 22.04 20.35 4.92
CA ASP A 528 23.05 20.17 3.86
C ASP A 528 22.48 20.08 2.44
N GLY A 529 21.17 19.80 2.32
CA GLY A 529 20.49 19.66 1.03
C GLY A 529 20.41 20.98 0.25
N PRO A 530 20.22 20.95 -1.08
CA PRO A 530 20.06 22.15 -1.88
C PRO A 530 18.86 22.96 -1.39
N ASN A 531 18.98 24.29 -1.41
CA ASN A 531 17.85 25.18 -1.15
C ASN A 531 16.76 24.83 -2.14
N GLY A 532 15.57 24.44 -1.64
CA GLY A 532 14.46 23.89 -2.42
C GLY A 532 14.32 24.54 -3.79
N ILE A 533 14.03 23.68 -4.77
CA ILE A 533 13.82 24.04 -6.16
C ILE A 533 12.77 25.17 -6.22
N ALA A 534 13.14 26.24 -6.90
CA ALA A 534 12.32 27.40 -7.19
C ALA A 534 11.07 27.02 -8.00
#